data_72f6ddd7a353e14b9d16ab4c7922ffb4
#
_entry.id   72f6ddd7a353e14b9d16ab4c7922ffb4
#
_cell.length_a   1.000
_cell.length_b   1.000
_cell.length_c   1.000
_cell.angle_alpha   90.00
_cell.angle_beta   90.00
_cell.angle_gamma   90.00
#
_symmetry.space_group_name_H-M   'P 1'
#
loop_
_entity.id
_entity.type
_entity.pdbx_description
1 polymer ?
#
loop_
_entity_poly.entity_id
_entity_poly.type
_entity_poly.pdbx_seq_one_letter_code
_entity_poly.pdbx_strand_id
1 'polypeptide(L)'
;PKFPTDIEIAQAAKPRPITEIAAEAGLGPDEYLPYGRFKAKITPEAAAARPPKGRLVLVTGINPTPAGEGKSTVTVGLAQAFRRLGKKVMVCIREPSLGPVFGVKGGAAGGGYAQVIPMDEINLHFTGDFHAITSAHNLLSALLDNHLHQGNALGLDVRRILWPRTIDMNDRALRHIVVGLGNMNGGPTREERFVIRSEERRVGKECCGACRSR
;
A
#
# COMPACT_ATOMS: atom_id res chain seq x y z
N PRO A 1 -12.93 -8.24 32.66
CA PRO A 1 -11.68 -8.69 32.05
C PRO A 1 -11.29 -7.70 30.95
N LYS A 2 -10.06 -7.18 31.01
CA LYS A 2 -9.52 -6.32 29.98
C LYS A 2 -9.13 -7.21 28.79
N PHE A 3 -9.77 -7.04 27.65
CA PHE A 3 -9.37 -7.75 26.45
C PHE A 3 -8.01 -7.23 25.96
N PRO A 4 -7.10 -8.11 25.46
CA PRO A 4 -5.83 -7.68 24.92
C PRO A 4 -6.03 -6.83 23.67
N THR A 5 -5.13 -5.89 23.47
CA THR A 5 -5.09 -5.05 22.26
C THR A 5 -4.58 -5.83 21.05
N ASP A 6 -4.82 -5.33 19.85
CA ASP A 6 -4.35 -5.97 18.61
C ASP A 6 -2.83 -6.19 18.61
N ILE A 7 -2.06 -5.25 19.15
CA ILE A 7 -0.60 -5.37 19.22
C ILE A 7 -0.16 -6.42 20.25
N GLU A 8 -0.83 -6.50 21.40
CA GLU A 8 -0.55 -7.53 22.42
C GLU A 8 -0.83 -8.93 21.86
N ILE A 9 -1.91 -9.09 21.09
CA ILE A 9 -2.24 -10.35 20.41
C ILE A 9 -1.17 -10.69 19.37
N ALA A 10 -0.75 -9.73 18.54
CA ALA A 10 0.27 -9.93 17.52
C ALA A 10 1.62 -10.33 18.12
N GLN A 11 2.04 -9.65 19.20
CA GLN A 11 3.31 -9.92 19.88
C GLN A 11 3.33 -11.24 20.64
N ALA A 12 2.17 -11.70 21.12
CA ALA A 12 2.05 -13.00 21.75
C ALA A 12 2.07 -14.17 20.75
N ALA A 13 1.86 -13.90 19.48
CA ALA A 13 1.88 -14.90 18.43
C ALA A 13 3.33 -15.38 18.14
N LYS A 14 3.47 -16.64 17.75
CA LYS A 14 4.75 -17.21 17.31
C LYS A 14 4.75 -17.36 15.80
N PRO A 15 5.29 -16.39 15.04
CA PRO A 15 5.29 -16.47 13.58
C PRO A 15 6.21 -17.59 13.10
N ARG A 16 5.76 -18.28 12.08
CA ARG A 16 6.56 -19.29 11.39
C ARG A 16 7.48 -18.61 10.36
N PRO A 17 8.66 -19.19 10.06
CA PRO A 17 9.51 -18.69 8.99
C PRO A 17 8.75 -18.59 7.66
N ILE A 18 8.97 -17.50 6.92
CA ILE A 18 8.28 -17.28 5.65
C ILE A 18 8.58 -18.34 4.60
N THR A 19 9.73 -18.99 4.69
CA THR A 19 10.12 -20.09 3.81
C THR A 19 9.19 -21.29 3.96
N GLU A 20 8.74 -21.60 5.17
CA GLU A 20 7.76 -22.65 5.40
C GLU A 20 6.38 -22.30 4.83
N ILE A 21 5.97 -21.04 5.00
CA ILE A 21 4.70 -20.54 4.45
C ILE A 21 4.74 -20.53 2.92
N ALA A 22 5.86 -20.13 2.33
CA ALA A 22 6.06 -20.16 0.88
C ALA A 22 5.95 -21.58 0.33
N ALA A 23 6.61 -22.55 0.99
CA ALA A 23 6.52 -23.96 0.59
C ALA A 23 5.08 -24.50 0.69
N GLU A 24 4.34 -24.17 1.76
CA GLU A 24 2.91 -24.53 1.88
C GLU A 24 2.06 -23.89 0.78
N ALA A 25 2.41 -22.68 0.33
CA ALA A 25 1.74 -22.02 -0.79
C ALA A 25 2.13 -22.61 -2.16
N GLY A 26 3.10 -23.52 -2.19
CA GLY A 26 3.60 -24.14 -3.41
C GLY A 26 4.57 -23.26 -4.19
N LEU A 27 5.27 -22.35 -3.50
CA LEU A 27 6.30 -21.48 -4.08
C LEU A 27 7.68 -22.16 -3.95
N GLY A 28 8.42 -22.22 -5.04
CA GLY A 28 9.83 -22.61 -5.06
C GLY A 28 10.74 -21.51 -4.54
N PRO A 29 11.99 -21.84 -4.19
CA PRO A 29 12.93 -20.87 -3.62
C PRO A 29 13.26 -19.68 -4.53
N ASP A 30 13.19 -19.85 -5.85
CA ASP A 30 13.47 -18.80 -6.83
C ASP A 30 12.23 -17.93 -7.15
N GLU A 31 11.07 -18.25 -6.59
CA GLU A 31 9.82 -17.59 -6.87
C GLU A 31 9.47 -16.47 -5.87
N TYR A 32 10.31 -16.30 -4.86
CA TYR A 32 10.16 -15.23 -3.88
C TYR A 32 11.50 -14.75 -3.34
N LEU A 33 11.53 -13.52 -2.88
CA LEU A 33 12.67 -12.88 -2.22
C LEU A 33 12.35 -12.72 -0.74
N PRO A 34 13.06 -13.36 0.19
CA PRO A 34 12.87 -13.16 1.61
C PRO A 34 13.14 -11.71 2.01
N TYR A 35 12.25 -11.15 2.82
CA TYR A 35 12.39 -9.82 3.41
C TYR A 35 12.37 -9.96 4.94
N GLY A 36 13.52 -10.27 5.50
CA GLY A 36 13.64 -10.74 6.87
C GLY A 36 13.15 -12.19 7.03
N ARG A 37 12.87 -12.58 8.27
CA ARG A 37 12.51 -13.96 8.60
C ARG A 37 11.04 -14.30 8.32
N PHE A 38 10.16 -13.32 8.36
CA PHE A 38 8.72 -13.53 8.43
C PHE A 38 7.93 -12.92 7.27
N LYS A 39 8.62 -12.33 6.29
CA LYS A 39 8.03 -11.70 5.10
C LYS A 39 8.80 -12.10 3.85
N ALA A 40 8.15 -12.03 2.70
CA ALA A 40 8.79 -12.20 1.40
C ALA A 40 8.05 -11.42 0.32
N LYS A 41 8.73 -11.17 -0.78
CA LYS A 41 8.16 -10.63 -2.02
C LYS A 41 8.07 -11.76 -3.03
N ILE A 42 6.88 -11.99 -3.58
CA ILE A 42 6.69 -12.95 -4.67
C ILE A 42 7.13 -12.28 -5.97
N THR A 43 7.89 -12.98 -6.80
CA THR A 43 8.31 -12.45 -8.09
C THR A 43 7.11 -12.34 -9.04
N PRO A 44 7.02 -11.30 -9.88
CA PRO A 44 5.93 -11.16 -10.84
C PRO A 44 5.81 -12.36 -11.78
N GLU A 45 6.93 -12.95 -12.17
CA GLU A 45 7.04 -14.11 -13.05
C GLU A 45 6.38 -15.33 -12.41
N ALA A 46 6.61 -15.56 -11.12
CA ALA A 46 6.01 -16.66 -10.37
C ALA A 46 4.48 -16.54 -10.31
N ALA A 47 3.97 -15.33 -10.17
CA ALA A 47 2.53 -15.09 -10.18
C ALA A 47 1.93 -15.29 -11.60
N ALA A 48 2.62 -14.79 -12.64
CA ALA A 48 2.17 -14.89 -14.03
C ALA A 48 2.19 -16.33 -14.58
N ALA A 49 3.13 -17.16 -14.11
CA ALA A 49 3.28 -18.54 -14.56
C ALA A 49 2.16 -19.48 -14.07
N ARG A 50 1.32 -19.05 -13.12
CA ARG A 50 0.29 -19.88 -12.51
C ARG A 50 -1.09 -19.59 -13.08
N PRO A 51 -1.76 -20.57 -13.71
CA PRO A 51 -3.14 -20.37 -14.15
C PRO A 51 -4.07 -20.24 -12.93
N PRO A 52 -5.14 -19.43 -13.02
CA PRO A 52 -6.16 -19.34 -11.99
C PRO A 52 -6.82 -20.70 -11.75
N LYS A 53 -6.73 -21.23 -10.54
CA LYS A 53 -7.34 -22.54 -10.18
C LYS A 53 -8.37 -22.44 -9.06
N GLY A 54 -8.34 -21.35 -8.31
CA GLY A 54 -9.20 -21.14 -7.15
C GLY A 54 -10.49 -20.41 -7.49
N ARG A 55 -11.43 -20.45 -6.55
CA ARG A 55 -12.61 -19.58 -6.58
C ARG A 55 -12.28 -18.27 -5.92
N LEU A 56 -12.61 -17.17 -6.56
CA LEU A 56 -12.44 -15.82 -6.01
C LEU A 56 -13.63 -15.49 -5.09
N VAL A 57 -13.32 -15.10 -3.86
CA VAL A 57 -14.30 -14.57 -2.91
C VAL A 57 -13.94 -13.11 -2.64
N LEU A 58 -14.81 -12.18 -3.03
CA LEU A 58 -14.62 -10.75 -2.81
C LEU A 58 -15.33 -10.32 -1.52
N VAL A 59 -14.57 -9.72 -0.59
CA VAL A 59 -15.12 -9.08 0.60
C VAL A 59 -15.11 -7.57 0.40
N THR A 60 -16.28 -6.95 0.40
CA THR A 60 -16.44 -5.52 0.13
C THR A 60 -17.48 -4.89 1.07
N GLY A 61 -17.46 -3.57 1.19
CA GLY A 61 -18.50 -2.80 1.87
C GLY A 61 -19.33 -2.03 0.85
N ILE A 62 -20.63 -1.94 1.07
CA ILE A 62 -21.55 -1.20 0.19
C ILE A 62 -21.30 0.31 0.32
N ASN A 63 -21.22 0.82 1.55
CA ASN A 63 -20.97 2.23 1.84
C ASN A 63 -19.73 2.39 2.73
N PRO A 64 -18.89 3.40 2.48
CA PRO A 64 -17.78 3.71 3.39
C PRO A 64 -18.29 4.38 4.66
N THR A 65 -17.72 4.03 5.80
CA THR A 65 -17.97 4.68 7.10
C THR A 65 -16.70 5.30 7.66
N PRO A 66 -16.78 6.33 8.52
CA PRO A 66 -15.60 6.91 9.15
C PRO A 66 -14.78 5.90 9.97
N ALA A 67 -15.44 5.00 10.69
CA ALA A 67 -14.79 3.98 11.52
C ALA A 67 -14.27 2.77 10.73
N GLY A 68 -14.66 2.64 9.45
CA GLY A 68 -14.38 1.44 8.64
C GLY A 68 -15.46 0.38 8.77
N GLU A 69 -15.48 -0.57 7.84
CA GLU A 69 -16.52 -1.60 7.70
C GLU A 69 -16.04 -3.00 8.09
N GLY A 70 -14.82 -3.11 8.65
CA GLY A 70 -14.24 -4.38 9.05
C GLY A 70 -13.85 -5.34 7.91
N LYS A 71 -13.74 -4.85 6.67
CA LYS A 71 -13.42 -5.68 5.50
C LYS A 71 -12.17 -6.56 5.69
N SER A 72 -11.08 -5.97 6.16
CA SER A 72 -9.82 -6.71 6.36
C SER A 72 -9.96 -7.77 7.45
N THR A 73 -10.59 -7.44 8.56
CA THR A 73 -10.84 -8.37 9.67
C THR A 73 -11.71 -9.54 9.23
N VAL A 74 -12.78 -9.26 8.48
CA VAL A 74 -13.66 -10.30 7.93
C VAL A 74 -12.92 -11.17 6.92
N THR A 75 -12.11 -10.58 6.05
CA THR A 75 -11.32 -11.32 5.04
C THR A 75 -10.35 -12.29 5.71
N VAL A 76 -9.61 -11.84 6.71
CA VAL A 76 -8.66 -12.68 7.44
C VAL A 76 -9.39 -13.75 8.26
N GLY A 77 -10.45 -13.38 8.99
CA GLY A 77 -11.25 -14.32 9.77
C GLY A 77 -11.91 -15.40 8.90
N LEU A 78 -12.39 -15.04 7.72
CA LEU A 78 -12.96 -16.00 6.75
C LEU A 78 -11.90 -16.98 6.26
N ALA A 79 -10.69 -16.51 5.97
CA ALA A 79 -9.59 -17.39 5.57
C ALA A 79 -9.16 -18.33 6.70
N GLN A 80 -9.11 -17.85 7.94
CA GLN A 80 -8.86 -18.70 9.10
C GLN A 80 -9.94 -19.80 9.22
N ALA A 81 -11.20 -19.44 9.00
CA ALA A 81 -12.30 -20.40 9.02
C ALA A 81 -12.15 -21.48 7.91
N PHE A 82 -11.83 -21.07 6.68
CA PHE A 82 -11.56 -22.01 5.59
C PHE A 82 -10.40 -22.95 5.92
N ARG A 83 -9.33 -22.42 6.49
CA ARG A 83 -8.18 -23.24 6.89
C ARG A 83 -8.56 -24.29 7.96
N ARG A 84 -9.37 -23.89 8.96
CA ARG A 84 -9.89 -24.82 9.98
C ARG A 84 -10.78 -25.92 9.38
N LEU A 85 -11.47 -25.63 8.31
CA LEU A 85 -12.26 -26.59 7.53
C LEU A 85 -11.41 -27.43 6.57
N GLY A 86 -10.07 -27.37 6.66
CA GLY A 86 -9.15 -28.13 5.81
C GLY A 86 -9.10 -27.65 4.35
N LYS A 87 -9.62 -26.46 4.05
CA LYS A 87 -9.59 -25.89 2.70
C LYS A 87 -8.29 -25.16 2.43
N LYS A 88 -7.77 -25.28 1.22
CA LYS A 88 -6.67 -24.44 0.74
C LYS A 88 -7.22 -23.05 0.48
N VAL A 89 -6.60 -22.03 1.06
CA VAL A 89 -7.03 -20.64 0.96
C VAL A 89 -5.81 -19.75 0.90
N MET A 90 -5.90 -18.68 0.11
CA MET A 90 -4.93 -17.61 0.07
C MET A 90 -5.68 -16.29 0.28
N VAL A 91 -5.15 -15.43 1.16
CA VAL A 91 -5.71 -14.12 1.45
C VAL A 91 -4.96 -13.08 0.64
N CYS A 92 -5.70 -12.23 -0.03
CA CYS A 92 -5.17 -11.04 -0.69
C CYS A 92 -5.82 -9.81 -0.04
N ILE A 93 -5.04 -9.05 0.69
CA ILE A 93 -5.45 -7.78 1.30
C ILE A 93 -4.62 -6.65 0.74
N ARG A 94 -5.16 -5.45 0.84
CA ARG A 94 -4.46 -4.27 0.40
C ARG A 94 -3.34 -3.91 1.37
N GLU A 95 -2.20 -3.47 0.83
CA GLU A 95 -1.14 -2.86 1.65
C GLU A 95 -1.70 -1.68 2.47
N PRO A 96 -1.42 -1.60 3.78
CA PRO A 96 -1.86 -0.50 4.62
C PRO A 96 -1.12 0.79 4.26
N SER A 97 -1.80 1.92 4.40
CA SER A 97 -1.19 3.25 4.35
C SER A 97 -0.88 3.71 5.78
N LEU A 98 0.25 4.37 5.94
CA LEU A 98 0.73 4.80 7.26
C LEU A 98 -0.25 5.75 7.96
N GLY A 99 -0.85 6.68 7.21
CA GLY A 99 -1.81 7.61 7.78
C GLY A 99 -3.02 6.97 8.46
N PRO A 100 -3.75 6.02 7.83
CA PRO A 100 -4.83 5.29 8.47
C PRO A 100 -4.41 4.46 9.68
N VAL A 101 -3.18 3.97 9.73
CA VAL A 101 -2.67 3.17 10.87
C VAL A 101 -2.65 4.00 12.15
N PHE A 102 -2.28 5.27 12.07
CA PHE A 102 -2.29 6.21 13.19
C PHE A 102 -3.63 6.95 13.37
N GLY A 103 -4.61 6.66 12.53
CA GLY A 103 -5.94 7.26 12.56
C GLY A 103 -7.00 6.33 13.18
N VAL A 104 -8.26 6.73 13.02
CA VAL A 104 -9.42 6.00 13.56
C VAL A 104 -9.62 4.62 12.88
N LYS A 105 -9.16 4.45 11.64
CA LYS A 105 -9.42 3.24 10.84
C LYS A 105 -8.47 2.07 11.12
N GLY A 106 -7.38 2.27 11.84
CA GLY A 106 -6.38 1.25 12.06
C GLY A 106 -5.68 0.77 10.78
N GLY A 107 -4.85 -0.28 10.91
CA GLY A 107 -4.12 -0.90 9.80
C GLY A 107 -4.96 -1.83 8.93
N ALA A 108 -4.39 -2.26 7.80
CA ALA A 108 -5.05 -3.19 6.88
C ALA A 108 -4.75 -4.67 7.18
N ALA A 109 -3.96 -4.97 8.20
CA ALA A 109 -3.60 -6.35 8.58
C ALA A 109 -4.74 -7.13 9.29
N GLY A 110 -5.91 -6.53 9.48
CA GLY A 110 -7.01 -7.10 10.25
C GLY A 110 -7.02 -6.58 11.69
N GLY A 111 -7.67 -7.29 12.62
CA GLY A 111 -7.74 -6.92 14.03
C GLY A 111 -8.12 -8.08 14.92
N GLY A 112 -7.87 -7.95 16.23
CA GLY A 112 -8.07 -9.00 17.20
C GLY A 112 -7.27 -10.26 16.82
N TYR A 113 -7.90 -11.40 16.91
CA TYR A 113 -7.32 -12.68 16.48
C TYR A 113 -7.40 -12.91 14.96
N ALA A 114 -8.12 -12.06 14.23
CA ALA A 114 -8.21 -12.11 12.78
C ALA A 114 -7.26 -11.09 12.14
N GLN A 115 -5.95 -11.32 12.28
CA GLN A 115 -4.92 -10.43 11.75
C GLN A 115 -3.77 -11.21 11.10
N VAL A 116 -3.08 -10.54 10.17
CA VAL A 116 -1.84 -11.02 9.54
C VAL A 116 -0.65 -10.55 10.37
N ILE A 117 0.30 -11.44 10.61
CA ILE A 117 1.52 -11.16 11.37
C ILE A 117 2.77 -11.28 10.48
N PRO A 118 3.83 -10.51 10.76
CA PRO A 118 3.98 -9.50 11.82
C PRO A 118 3.18 -8.21 11.52
N MET A 119 2.19 -7.93 12.35
CA MET A 119 1.22 -6.85 12.11
C MET A 119 1.86 -5.45 12.14
N ASP A 120 2.71 -5.20 13.11
CA ASP A 120 3.44 -3.96 13.31
C ASP A 120 4.34 -3.63 12.11
N GLU A 121 5.15 -4.58 11.65
CA GLU A 121 6.01 -4.39 10.49
C GLU A 121 5.22 -4.17 9.19
N ILE A 122 4.07 -4.85 9.04
CA ILE A 122 3.22 -4.70 7.86
C ILE A 122 2.52 -3.34 7.85
N ASN A 123 2.04 -2.90 9.01
CA ASN A 123 1.26 -1.67 9.12
C ASN A 123 2.12 -0.40 9.11
N LEU A 124 3.36 -0.44 9.62
CA LEU A 124 4.17 0.76 9.74
C LEU A 124 4.82 1.16 8.41
N HIS A 125 5.53 0.30 7.77
CA HIS A 125 6.04 0.53 6.42
C HIS A 125 6.48 -0.78 5.79
N PHE A 126 5.99 -1.03 4.62
CA PHE A 126 6.37 -2.18 3.83
C PHE A 126 6.77 -1.74 2.43
N THR A 127 7.88 -2.22 1.92
CA THR A 127 8.31 -1.90 0.55
C THR A 127 7.49 -2.70 -0.45
N GLY A 128 6.47 -2.09 -1.01
CA GLY A 128 5.58 -2.70 -2.00
C GLY A 128 5.14 -1.67 -3.04
N ASP A 129 3.97 -1.88 -3.61
CA ASP A 129 3.39 -1.02 -4.65
C ASP A 129 3.35 0.45 -4.24
N PHE A 130 3.02 0.70 -3.00
CA PHE A 130 2.92 2.06 -2.50
C PHE A 130 4.26 2.77 -2.41
N HIS A 131 5.31 2.07 -2.02
CA HIS A 131 6.66 2.64 -2.04
C HIS A 131 7.08 2.94 -3.49
N ALA A 132 6.85 2.01 -4.40
CA ALA A 132 7.17 2.16 -5.82
C ALA A 132 6.41 3.33 -6.46
N ILE A 133 5.09 3.43 -6.22
CA ILE A 133 4.26 4.52 -6.74
C ILE A 133 4.72 5.87 -6.20
N THR A 134 5.00 5.98 -4.89
CA THR A 134 5.49 7.23 -4.29
C THR A 134 6.82 7.66 -4.91
N SER A 135 7.75 6.72 -5.08
CA SER A 135 9.06 6.99 -5.66
C SER A 135 8.96 7.43 -7.12
N ALA A 136 8.19 6.70 -7.93
CA ALA A 136 8.01 7.01 -9.36
C ALA A 136 7.28 8.34 -9.55
N HIS A 137 6.24 8.60 -8.78
CA HIS A 137 5.45 9.82 -8.85
C HIS A 137 6.29 11.06 -8.48
N ASN A 138 7.05 10.97 -7.38
CA ASN A 138 7.91 12.07 -6.95
C ASN A 138 9.11 12.25 -7.88
N LEU A 139 9.63 11.19 -8.48
CA LEU A 139 10.66 11.31 -9.52
C LEU A 139 10.15 12.12 -10.70
N LEU A 140 8.93 11.86 -11.18
CA LEU A 140 8.33 12.63 -12.27
C LEU A 140 8.15 14.11 -11.87
N SER A 141 7.72 14.38 -10.63
CA SER A 141 7.64 15.75 -10.12
C SER A 141 9.01 16.46 -10.14
N ALA A 142 10.06 15.77 -9.71
CA ALA A 142 11.42 16.30 -9.72
C ALA A 142 11.95 16.53 -11.14
N LEU A 143 11.67 15.62 -12.07
CA LEU A 143 12.03 15.77 -13.49
C LEU A 143 11.31 16.94 -14.12
N LEU A 144 10.04 17.15 -13.79
CA LEU A 144 9.25 18.29 -14.26
C LEU A 144 9.89 19.61 -13.80
N ASP A 145 10.21 19.72 -12.50
CA ASP A 145 10.84 20.94 -11.96
C ASP A 145 12.23 21.18 -12.55
N ASN A 146 13.03 20.13 -12.69
CA ASN A 146 14.33 20.24 -13.33
C ASN A 146 14.21 20.68 -14.80
N HIS A 147 13.24 20.16 -15.53
CA HIS A 147 12.97 20.57 -16.92
C HIS A 147 12.64 22.06 -17.00
N LEU A 148 11.79 22.56 -16.12
CA LEU A 148 11.47 24.01 -16.05
C LEU A 148 12.69 24.85 -15.72
N HIS A 149 13.53 24.41 -14.79
CA HIS A 149 14.74 25.09 -14.39
C HIS A 149 15.79 25.13 -15.50
N GLN A 150 15.90 24.06 -16.28
CA GLN A 150 16.86 23.91 -17.39
C GLN A 150 16.40 24.54 -18.71
N GLY A 151 15.50 25.50 -18.68
CA GLY A 151 15.10 26.28 -19.86
C GLY A 151 13.79 25.85 -20.54
N ASN A 152 13.07 24.90 -19.99
CA ASN A 152 11.71 24.54 -20.42
C ASN A 152 11.57 24.30 -21.93
N ALA A 153 12.43 23.48 -22.49
CA ALA A 153 12.47 23.21 -23.94
C ALA A 153 11.12 22.69 -24.51
N LEU A 154 10.27 22.09 -23.68
CA LEU A 154 8.93 21.64 -24.06
C LEU A 154 7.87 22.74 -24.02
N GLY A 155 8.21 23.93 -23.53
CA GLY A 155 7.28 25.06 -23.44
C GLY A 155 6.11 24.83 -22.48
N LEU A 156 6.33 24.13 -21.37
CA LEU A 156 5.29 23.85 -20.38
C LEU A 156 4.80 25.14 -19.72
N ASP A 157 3.48 25.35 -19.70
CA ASP A 157 2.90 26.47 -18.95
C ASP A 157 2.87 26.15 -17.45
N VAL A 158 3.71 26.86 -16.69
CA VAL A 158 3.85 26.69 -15.24
C VAL A 158 2.51 26.81 -14.50
N ARG A 159 1.59 27.66 -15.02
CA ARG A 159 0.27 27.89 -14.41
C ARG A 159 -0.69 26.71 -14.61
N ARG A 160 -0.35 25.77 -15.49
CA ARG A 160 -1.18 24.63 -15.85
C ARG A 160 -0.59 23.31 -15.36
N ILE A 161 0.39 23.34 -14.48
CA ILE A 161 0.95 22.15 -13.86
C ILE A 161 0.00 21.68 -12.77
N LEU A 162 -0.64 20.54 -13.02
CA LEU A 162 -1.60 19.92 -12.09
C LEU A 162 -1.05 18.65 -11.42
N TRP A 163 0.20 18.31 -11.68
CA TRP A 163 0.86 17.13 -11.14
C TRP A 163 1.36 17.39 -9.73
N PRO A 164 0.71 16.84 -8.68
CA PRO A 164 1.12 17.07 -7.30
C PRO A 164 2.26 16.12 -6.90
N ARG A 165 2.89 16.36 -5.78
CA ARG A 165 3.74 15.38 -5.10
C ARG A 165 2.93 14.41 -4.27
N THR A 166 3.54 13.29 -3.88
CA THR A 166 2.87 12.23 -3.13
C THR A 166 3.62 11.92 -1.85
N ILE A 167 2.87 11.76 -0.76
CA ILE A 167 3.41 11.35 0.54
C ILE A 167 2.49 10.30 1.19
N ASP A 168 3.08 9.36 1.92
CA ASP A 168 2.30 8.37 2.68
C ASP A 168 2.04 8.83 4.12
N MET A 169 1.57 10.05 4.26
CA MET A 169 1.28 10.64 5.56
C MET A 169 0.11 11.62 5.45
N ASN A 170 -0.77 11.60 6.44
CA ASN A 170 -1.85 12.58 6.55
C ASN A 170 -1.30 13.87 7.16
N ASP A 171 -0.57 14.63 6.37
CA ASP A 171 -0.04 15.94 6.79
C ASP A 171 -0.89 17.06 6.21
N ARG A 172 -1.63 17.74 7.08
CA ARG A 172 -2.52 18.83 6.70
C ARG A 172 -1.75 20.06 6.22
N ALA A 173 -0.55 20.30 6.73
CA ALA A 173 0.27 21.44 6.36
C ALA A 173 0.78 21.36 4.92
N LEU A 174 0.88 20.17 4.36
CA LEU A 174 1.35 19.92 2.99
C LEU A 174 0.23 19.93 1.94
N ARG A 175 -1.01 20.26 2.33
CA ARG A 175 -2.15 20.29 1.40
C ARG A 175 -2.10 21.47 0.44
N HIS A 176 -1.49 22.58 0.85
CA HIS A 176 -1.23 23.75 0.03
C HIS A 176 0.14 24.28 0.41
N ILE A 177 1.07 24.25 -0.53
CA ILE A 177 2.46 24.69 -0.33
C ILE A 177 2.88 25.54 -1.51
N VAL A 178 3.96 26.28 -1.33
CA VAL A 178 4.63 27.01 -2.40
C VAL A 178 5.95 26.31 -2.69
N VAL A 179 6.19 25.98 -3.94
CA VAL A 179 7.46 25.41 -4.42
C VAL A 179 8.18 26.41 -5.31
N GLY A 180 9.46 26.14 -5.59
CA GLY A 180 10.26 26.95 -6.48
C GLY A 180 10.89 28.18 -5.80
N LEU A 181 10.87 28.28 -4.48
CA LEU A 181 11.60 29.32 -3.74
C LEU A 181 13.12 29.07 -3.81
N GLY A 182 13.92 30.12 -3.67
CA GLY A 182 15.39 30.00 -3.64
C GLY A 182 16.12 30.81 -4.71
N ASN A 183 15.51 31.87 -5.21
CA ASN A 183 16.10 32.78 -6.22
C ASN A 183 16.61 32.02 -7.47
N MET A 184 17.86 32.23 -7.86
CA MET A 184 18.45 31.59 -9.04
C MET A 184 18.56 30.05 -8.94
N ASN A 185 18.60 29.51 -7.73
CA ASN A 185 18.66 28.07 -7.49
C ASN A 185 17.27 27.42 -7.37
N GLY A 186 16.22 28.23 -7.31
CA GLY A 186 14.83 27.78 -7.32
C GLY A 186 14.31 27.60 -8.75
N GLY A 187 13.09 27.16 -8.84
CA GLY A 187 12.34 27.09 -10.09
C GLY A 187 11.30 28.22 -10.17
N PRO A 188 10.39 28.14 -11.15
CA PRO A 188 9.22 29.02 -11.17
C PRO A 188 8.37 28.80 -9.91
N THR A 189 8.15 29.88 -9.16
CA THR A 189 7.34 29.83 -7.94
C THR A 189 5.89 29.54 -8.31
N ARG A 190 5.32 28.52 -7.68
CA ARG A 190 3.91 28.14 -7.89
C ARG A 190 3.32 27.49 -6.64
N GLU A 191 1.99 27.53 -6.56
CA GLU A 191 1.27 26.71 -5.59
C GLU A 191 1.31 25.25 -6.02
N GLU A 192 1.51 24.37 -5.06
CA GLU A 192 1.46 22.93 -5.24
C GLU A 192 0.88 22.26 -4.00
N ARG A 193 0.79 20.95 -4.02
CA ARG A 193 0.30 20.16 -2.89
C ARG A 193 0.94 18.79 -2.84
N PHE A 194 0.95 18.21 -1.66
CA PHE A 194 1.12 16.76 -1.52
C PHE A 194 -0.24 16.09 -1.45
N VAL A 195 -0.44 15.07 -2.25
CA VAL A 195 -1.57 14.17 -2.12
C VAL A 195 -1.17 12.98 -1.26
N ILE A 196 -2.13 12.51 -0.46
CA ILE A 196 -1.92 11.29 0.31
C ILE A 196 -2.07 10.14 -0.66
N ARG A 197 -1.10 9.26 -0.68
CA ARG A 197 -1.04 8.10 -1.56
C ARG A 197 -2.34 7.28 -1.60
N SER A 198 -3.03 7.15 -0.48
CA SER A 198 -4.33 6.47 -0.41
C SER A 198 -5.48 7.26 -1.05
N GLU A 199 -5.38 8.59 -1.11
CA GLU A 199 -6.36 9.47 -1.79
C GLU A 199 -6.12 9.51 -3.29
N GLU A 200 -4.88 9.44 -3.75
CA GLU A 200 -4.52 9.36 -5.16
C GLU A 200 -5.25 8.23 -5.88
N ARG A 201 -5.51 7.14 -5.18
CA ARG A 201 -6.34 6.04 -5.69
C ARG A 201 -7.81 6.41 -5.89
N ARG A 202 -8.31 7.47 -5.27
CA ARG A 202 -9.66 7.97 -5.50
C ARG A 202 -9.74 8.85 -6.74
N VAL A 203 -8.67 9.58 -7.02
CA VAL A 203 -8.56 10.47 -8.18
C VAL A 203 -8.04 9.70 -9.40
N GLY A 204 -7.13 8.78 -9.19
CA GLY A 204 -6.50 7.96 -10.22
C GLY A 204 -7.15 6.59 -10.43
N LYS A 205 -8.49 6.53 -10.50
CA LYS A 205 -9.17 5.30 -10.96
C LYS A 205 -8.65 4.79 -12.29
N GLU A 206 -7.99 5.64 -13.02
CA GLU A 206 -7.41 5.37 -14.32
C GLU A 206 -5.93 4.98 -14.27
N CYS A 207 -5.21 5.24 -13.18
CA CYS A 207 -3.76 5.02 -13.11
C CYS A 207 -3.34 3.55 -13.01
N CYS A 208 -4.21 2.64 -12.65
CA CYS A 208 -3.89 1.22 -12.64
C CYS A 208 -4.61 0.50 -13.79
N GLY A 209 -4.11 0.65 -14.99
CA GLY A 209 -4.42 -0.28 -16.08
C GLY A 209 -4.20 -1.75 -15.69
N ALA A 210 -3.33 -2.01 -14.74
CA ALA A 210 -3.09 -3.32 -14.14
C ALA A 210 -4.23 -3.82 -13.23
N CYS A 211 -5.05 -2.94 -12.67
CA CYS A 211 -6.23 -3.34 -11.89
C CYS A 211 -7.48 -3.57 -12.75
N ARG A 212 -7.46 -3.23 -14.03
CA ARG A 212 -8.56 -3.44 -14.97
C ARG A 212 -8.45 -4.69 -15.82
N SER A 213 -7.27 -5.25 -15.90
CA SER A 213 -7.07 -6.46 -16.69
C SER A 213 -6.80 -7.63 -15.78
N ARG A 214 -7.84 -8.36 -15.48
CA ARG A 214 -7.82 -9.80 -15.19
C ARG A 214 -8.53 -10.19 -13.93
#